data_255bf0632645f6f319740536cd0c63c8
#
_entry.id   255bf0632645f6f319740536cd0c63c8
#
_cell.length_a   1.000
_cell.length_b   1.000
_cell.length_c   1.000
_cell.angle_alpha   90.00
_cell.angle_beta   90.00
_cell.angle_gamma   90.00
#
_symmetry.space_group_name_H-M   'P 1'
#
loop_
_entity.id
_entity.type
_entity.pdbx_description
1 polymer ?
#
loop_
_entity_poly.entity_id
_entity_poly.type
_entity_poly.pdbx_seq_one_letter_code
_entity_poly.pdbx_strand_id
1 'polypeptide(L)'
;EGKRAVETLFYEFHKQRGLRTRIARIFNTYGPGMSPSDGRVVSNFVVQALAGEDVTVFGDGSQTRSFCYVSDMLRGLKALMAAPDTVVDPVNLGNPVEFTILELAETVIKTLKSPSRIRFSDLPADDPKLRKPNIERAKRVIGWEPQVTLAQGLALTIPYFAAEPNRYSKALWAAE
;
A
#
# COMPACT_ATOMS: atom_id res chain seq x y z
N GLU A 1 -2.59 -5.50 -18.50
CA GLU A 1 -1.98 -6.43 -19.48
C GLU A 1 -0.45 -6.25 -19.56
N GLY A 2 0.11 -5.04 -19.61
CA GLY A 2 1.56 -4.83 -19.71
C GLY A 2 2.38 -5.56 -18.62
N LYS A 3 1.93 -5.53 -17.35
CA LYS A 3 2.62 -6.24 -16.25
C LYS A 3 2.58 -7.76 -16.43
N ARG A 4 1.53 -8.33 -17.00
CA ARG A 4 1.46 -9.77 -17.29
C ARG A 4 2.44 -10.16 -18.40
N ALA A 5 2.55 -9.36 -19.45
CA ALA A 5 3.53 -9.58 -20.52
C ALA A 5 4.97 -9.57 -19.98
N VAL A 6 5.29 -8.63 -19.06
CA VAL A 6 6.60 -8.55 -18.39
C VAL A 6 6.91 -9.81 -17.58
N GLU A 7 5.95 -10.36 -16.82
CA GLU A 7 6.15 -11.61 -16.08
C GLU A 7 6.51 -12.77 -17.01
N THR A 8 5.81 -12.89 -18.15
CA THR A 8 6.10 -13.92 -19.17
C THR A 8 7.50 -13.73 -19.74
N LEU A 9 7.89 -12.48 -20.09
CA LEU A 9 9.23 -12.19 -20.61
C LEU A 9 10.32 -12.58 -19.61
N PHE A 10 10.20 -12.23 -18.35
CA PHE A 10 11.19 -12.60 -17.34
C PHE A 10 11.31 -14.11 -17.16
N TYR A 11 10.18 -14.83 -17.19
CA TYR A 11 10.18 -16.29 -17.14
C TYR A 11 10.92 -16.90 -18.35
N GLU A 12 10.62 -16.42 -19.58
CA GLU A 12 11.26 -16.89 -20.80
C GLU A 12 12.76 -16.56 -20.84
N PHE A 13 13.17 -15.36 -20.41
CA PHE A 13 14.59 -15.03 -20.29
C PHE A 13 15.32 -15.93 -19.29
N HIS A 14 14.70 -16.26 -18.17
CA HIS A 14 15.24 -17.25 -17.25
C HIS A 14 15.45 -18.59 -17.94
N LYS A 15 14.40 -19.11 -18.58
CA LYS A 15 14.40 -20.43 -19.23
C LYS A 15 15.37 -20.53 -20.41
N GLN A 16 15.41 -19.50 -21.26
CA GLN A 16 16.18 -19.55 -22.53
C GLN A 16 17.61 -19.06 -22.37
N ARG A 17 17.88 -18.18 -21.42
CA ARG A 17 19.17 -17.49 -21.25
C ARG A 17 19.83 -17.74 -19.90
N GLY A 18 19.20 -18.49 -18.99
CA GLY A 18 19.71 -18.72 -17.64
C GLY A 18 19.78 -17.47 -16.77
N LEU A 19 19.03 -16.40 -17.09
CA LEU A 19 19.04 -15.19 -16.29
C LEU A 19 18.41 -15.44 -14.92
N ARG A 20 19.05 -14.93 -13.87
CA ARG A 20 18.55 -15.01 -12.50
C ARG A 20 17.46 -13.96 -12.28
N THR A 21 16.22 -14.30 -12.62
CA THR A 21 15.07 -13.40 -12.48
C THR A 21 14.30 -13.68 -11.18
N ARG A 22 13.67 -12.62 -10.62
CA ARG A 22 12.75 -12.70 -9.49
C ARG A 22 11.56 -11.81 -9.78
N ILE A 23 10.36 -12.32 -9.60
CA ILE A 23 9.12 -11.60 -9.90
C ILE A 23 8.36 -11.36 -8.60
N ALA A 24 8.31 -10.11 -8.15
CA ALA A 24 7.49 -9.69 -7.01
C ALA A 24 6.20 -9.04 -7.51
N ARG A 25 5.04 -9.51 -7.06
CA ARG A 25 3.76 -8.80 -7.19
C ARG A 25 3.52 -8.00 -5.92
N ILE A 26 3.76 -6.70 -6.01
CA ILE A 26 3.66 -5.77 -4.88
C ILE A 26 2.21 -5.32 -4.74
N PHE A 27 1.63 -5.55 -3.55
CA PHE A 27 0.30 -5.04 -3.18
C PHE A 27 0.40 -3.69 -2.48
N ASN A 28 -0.76 -3.09 -2.13
CA ASN A 28 -0.81 -1.74 -1.57
C ASN A 28 0.20 -1.58 -0.43
N THR A 29 1.19 -0.73 -0.64
CA THR A 29 2.25 -0.44 0.31
C THR A 29 2.13 0.99 0.78
N TYR A 30 2.32 1.23 2.08
CA TYR A 30 2.30 2.54 2.70
C TYR A 30 3.45 2.70 3.68
N GLY A 31 3.78 3.95 4.01
CA GLY A 31 4.84 4.27 4.96
C GLY A 31 5.58 5.55 4.61
N PRO A 32 6.66 5.88 5.33
CA PRO A 32 7.56 6.97 4.99
C PRO A 32 8.06 6.86 3.56
N GLY A 33 8.22 8.01 2.89
CA GLY A 33 8.60 8.07 1.47
C GLY A 33 7.43 8.09 0.49
N MET A 34 6.16 7.94 0.94
CA MET A 34 5.01 8.20 0.08
C MET A 34 4.92 9.70 -0.27
N SER A 35 4.52 9.99 -1.50
CA SER A 35 4.14 11.37 -1.85
C SER A 35 2.80 11.71 -1.22
N PRO A 36 2.66 12.89 -0.63
CA PRO A 36 1.38 13.38 -0.11
C PRO A 36 0.32 13.57 -1.20
N SER A 37 0.76 13.81 -2.43
CA SER A 37 -0.09 14.07 -3.60
C SER A 37 -0.21 12.87 -4.56
N ASP A 38 0.08 11.64 -4.11
CA ASP A 38 0.03 10.47 -4.98
C ASP A 38 -1.39 9.89 -5.18
N GLY A 39 -2.40 10.50 -4.57
CA GLY A 39 -3.80 10.10 -4.68
C GLY A 39 -4.18 8.82 -3.96
N ARG A 40 -3.26 8.21 -3.21
CA ARG A 40 -3.56 6.98 -2.47
C ARG A 40 -4.32 7.27 -1.18
N VAL A 41 -5.21 6.35 -0.81
CA VAL A 41 -6.11 6.56 0.33
C VAL A 41 -5.38 6.83 1.65
N VAL A 42 -4.26 6.14 1.95
CA VAL A 42 -3.53 6.33 3.21
C VAL A 42 -2.91 7.73 3.26
N SER A 43 -2.21 8.17 2.21
CA SER A 43 -1.62 9.53 2.15
C SER A 43 -2.69 10.60 2.22
N ASN A 44 -3.79 10.45 1.44
CA ASN A 44 -4.89 11.41 1.46
C ASN A 44 -5.48 11.58 2.86
N PHE A 45 -5.81 10.48 3.53
CA PHE A 45 -6.42 10.53 4.87
C PHE A 45 -5.48 11.15 5.91
N VAL A 46 -4.19 10.78 5.86
CA VAL A 46 -3.19 11.34 6.79
C VAL A 46 -3.03 12.85 6.54
N VAL A 47 -2.95 13.29 5.30
CA VAL A 47 -2.80 14.71 4.94
C VAL A 47 -4.03 15.52 5.35
N GLN A 48 -5.23 15.06 5.01
CA GLN A 48 -6.48 15.72 5.40
C GLN A 48 -6.60 15.83 6.92
N ALA A 49 -6.33 14.75 7.64
CA ALA A 49 -6.42 14.73 9.10
C ALA A 49 -5.35 15.59 9.78
N LEU A 50 -4.13 15.71 9.21
CA LEU A 50 -3.08 16.63 9.69
C LEU A 50 -3.46 18.10 9.46
N ALA A 51 -4.14 18.39 8.35
CA ALA A 51 -4.63 19.73 8.04
C ALA A 51 -5.89 20.12 8.85
N GLY A 52 -6.47 19.21 9.63
CA GLY A 52 -7.75 19.41 10.32
C GLY A 52 -8.95 19.49 9.36
N GLU A 53 -8.77 19.06 8.11
CA GLU A 53 -9.82 18.99 7.08
C GLU A 53 -10.64 17.71 7.23
N ASP A 54 -11.87 17.67 6.72
CA ASP A 54 -12.68 16.47 6.71
C ASP A 54 -12.02 15.37 5.87
N VAL A 55 -12.00 14.14 6.40
CA VAL A 55 -11.46 12.97 5.70
C VAL A 55 -12.51 12.47 4.71
N THR A 56 -12.17 12.51 3.42
CA THR A 56 -13.10 12.18 2.33
C THR A 56 -13.11 10.68 2.05
N VAL A 57 -14.23 10.01 2.37
CA VAL A 57 -14.50 8.60 2.09
C VAL A 57 -15.41 8.51 0.87
N PHE A 58 -14.97 7.79 -0.17
CA PHE A 58 -15.77 7.56 -1.37
C PHE A 58 -16.74 6.38 -1.16
N GLY A 59 -17.99 6.54 -1.62
CA GLY A 59 -19.07 5.59 -1.35
C GLY A 59 -19.45 5.58 0.13
N ASP A 60 -19.89 4.43 0.62
CA ASP A 60 -20.22 4.19 2.04
C ASP A 60 -19.01 3.76 2.90
N GLY A 61 -17.83 3.62 2.28
CA GLY A 61 -16.61 3.18 2.94
C GLY A 61 -16.53 1.67 3.26
N SER A 62 -17.51 0.87 2.81
CA SER A 62 -17.57 -0.59 3.05
C SER A 62 -16.58 -1.39 2.20
N GLN A 63 -16.04 -0.79 1.12
CA GLN A 63 -15.04 -1.45 0.28
C GLN A 63 -13.79 -1.77 1.09
N THR A 64 -13.27 -3.01 0.92
CA THR A 64 -12.11 -3.47 1.66
C THR A 64 -10.81 -3.33 0.89
N ARG A 65 -9.74 -3.03 1.61
CA ARG A 65 -8.36 -2.99 1.10
C ARG A 65 -7.43 -3.59 2.15
N SER A 66 -6.32 -4.12 1.67
CA SER A 66 -5.23 -4.55 2.52
C SER A 66 -4.03 -3.61 2.35
N PHE A 67 -3.30 -3.36 3.44
CA PHE A 67 -2.20 -2.41 3.47
C PHE A 67 -0.96 -3.04 4.08
N CYS A 68 0.15 -3.06 3.33
CA CYS A 68 1.44 -3.58 3.79
C CYS A 68 2.35 -2.41 4.17
N TYR A 69 2.91 -2.44 5.37
CA TYR A 69 3.86 -1.41 5.76
C TYR A 69 5.18 -1.56 5.03
N VAL A 70 5.81 -0.43 4.69
CA VAL A 70 6.99 -0.40 3.80
C VAL A 70 8.17 -1.24 4.30
N SER A 71 8.41 -1.33 5.61
CA SER A 71 9.51 -2.17 6.14
C SER A 71 9.27 -3.66 5.90
N ASP A 72 8.02 -4.13 5.98
CA ASP A 72 7.65 -5.50 5.65
C ASP A 72 7.85 -5.77 4.16
N MET A 73 7.44 -4.84 3.31
CA MET A 73 7.66 -4.94 1.87
C MET A 73 9.15 -5.03 1.53
N LEU A 74 9.98 -4.16 2.11
CA LEU A 74 11.43 -4.18 1.90
C LEU A 74 12.06 -5.50 2.38
N ARG A 75 11.62 -6.01 3.53
CA ARG A 75 12.07 -7.32 4.04
C ARG A 75 11.71 -8.45 3.08
N GLY A 76 10.49 -8.42 2.52
CA GLY A 76 10.03 -9.38 1.52
C GLY A 76 10.82 -9.31 0.22
N LEU A 77 11.08 -8.11 -0.30
CA LEU A 77 11.89 -7.91 -1.50
C LEU A 77 13.33 -8.41 -1.30
N LYS A 78 13.96 -8.09 -0.17
CA LYS A 78 15.31 -8.59 0.17
C LYS A 78 15.35 -10.11 0.26
N ALA A 79 14.37 -10.73 0.91
CA ALA A 79 14.27 -12.19 1.01
C ALA A 79 14.09 -12.83 -0.37
N LEU A 80 13.26 -12.23 -1.24
CA LEU A 80 13.05 -12.72 -2.61
C LEU A 80 14.32 -12.58 -3.47
N MET A 81 15.07 -11.49 -3.33
CA MET A 81 16.36 -11.33 -4.01
C MET A 81 17.37 -12.39 -3.60
N ALA A 82 17.39 -12.78 -2.33
CA ALA A 82 18.27 -13.81 -1.78
C ALA A 82 17.76 -15.26 -1.99
N ALA A 83 16.57 -15.44 -2.56
CA ALA A 83 15.96 -16.73 -2.76
C ALA A 83 16.77 -17.63 -3.73
N PRO A 84 16.69 -18.98 -3.60
CA PRO A 84 17.32 -19.91 -4.55
C PRO A 84 16.86 -19.66 -5.99
N ASP A 85 17.71 -20.01 -6.97
CA ASP A 85 17.43 -19.80 -8.41
C ASP A 85 16.22 -20.59 -8.92
N THR A 86 15.75 -21.56 -8.16
CA THR A 86 14.51 -22.32 -8.41
C THR A 86 13.23 -21.51 -8.16
N VAL A 87 13.32 -20.34 -7.50
CA VAL A 87 12.17 -19.46 -7.25
C VAL A 87 12.01 -18.50 -8.42
N VAL A 88 11.41 -18.98 -9.51
CA VAL A 88 11.22 -18.22 -10.77
C VAL A 88 9.80 -17.70 -10.96
N ASP A 89 8.81 -18.34 -10.35
CA ASP A 89 7.42 -17.91 -10.47
C ASP A 89 7.12 -16.67 -9.61
N PRO A 90 6.10 -15.88 -9.97
CA PRO A 90 5.72 -14.69 -9.23
C PRO A 90 5.39 -14.97 -7.76
N VAL A 91 5.87 -14.09 -6.88
CA VAL A 91 5.62 -14.12 -5.43
C VAL A 91 4.84 -12.87 -5.03
N ASN A 92 3.65 -13.06 -4.47
CA ASN A 92 2.86 -11.95 -3.94
C ASN A 92 3.47 -11.46 -2.62
N LEU A 93 3.73 -10.16 -2.52
CA LEU A 93 4.15 -9.47 -1.31
C LEU A 93 3.07 -8.46 -0.92
N GLY A 94 2.48 -8.63 0.25
CA GLY A 94 1.40 -7.79 0.76
C GLY A 94 0.86 -8.30 2.09
N ASN A 95 -0.04 -7.55 2.71
CA ASN A 95 -0.68 -7.95 3.95
C ASN A 95 -2.06 -8.58 3.64
N PRO A 96 -2.36 -9.81 4.08
CA PRO A 96 -3.65 -10.44 3.83
C PRO A 96 -4.78 -9.94 4.75
N VAL A 97 -4.47 -9.12 5.76
CA VAL A 97 -5.48 -8.53 6.64
C VAL A 97 -6.19 -7.40 5.91
N GLU A 98 -7.51 -7.48 5.83
CA GLU A 98 -8.35 -6.49 5.16
C GLU A 98 -8.94 -5.51 6.18
N PHE A 99 -9.09 -4.27 5.75
CA PHE A 99 -9.77 -3.20 6.47
C PHE A 99 -10.75 -2.52 5.51
N THR A 100 -11.88 -2.10 6.01
CA THR A 100 -12.76 -1.19 5.26
C THR A 100 -12.10 0.18 5.15
N ILE A 101 -12.47 0.94 4.12
CA ILE A 101 -11.98 2.31 3.98
C ILE A 101 -12.47 3.18 5.15
N LEU A 102 -13.65 2.88 5.68
CA LEU A 102 -14.17 3.54 6.88
C LEU A 102 -13.30 3.27 8.11
N GLU A 103 -12.96 2.00 8.40
CA GLU A 103 -12.04 1.63 9.51
C GLU A 103 -10.67 2.29 9.38
N LEU A 104 -10.15 2.41 8.15
CA LEU A 104 -8.89 3.13 7.91
C LEU A 104 -9.01 4.61 8.28
N ALA A 105 -10.10 5.29 7.84
CA ALA A 105 -10.33 6.71 8.14
C ALA A 105 -10.43 6.95 9.65
N GLU A 106 -11.24 6.15 10.34
CA GLU A 106 -11.38 6.20 11.80
C GLU A 106 -10.04 5.97 12.53
N THR A 107 -9.26 4.99 12.06
CA THR A 107 -7.95 4.68 12.65
C THR A 107 -6.97 5.85 12.48
N VAL A 108 -6.95 6.50 11.32
CA VAL A 108 -6.10 7.68 11.07
C VAL A 108 -6.51 8.84 11.96
N ILE A 109 -7.80 9.20 12.00
CA ILE A 109 -8.33 10.30 12.83
C ILE A 109 -8.00 10.05 14.31
N LYS A 110 -8.23 8.82 14.80
CA LYS A 110 -7.96 8.42 16.19
C LYS A 110 -6.46 8.50 16.51
N THR A 111 -5.61 7.99 15.61
CA THR A 111 -4.14 7.98 15.85
C THR A 111 -3.57 9.40 15.91
N LEU A 112 -4.07 10.30 15.08
CA LEU A 112 -3.71 11.72 15.04
C LEU A 112 -4.36 12.54 16.16
N LYS A 113 -5.42 12.01 16.80
CA LYS A 113 -6.33 12.81 17.66
C LYS A 113 -6.83 14.06 16.95
N SER A 114 -7.10 13.92 15.62
CA SER A 114 -7.51 15.02 14.77
C SER A 114 -8.97 15.43 15.06
N PRO A 115 -9.31 16.74 14.96
CA PRO A 115 -10.71 17.20 15.00
C PRO A 115 -11.49 16.89 13.72
N SER A 116 -10.85 16.31 12.70
CA SER A 116 -11.46 16.00 11.40
C SER A 116 -12.66 15.08 11.54
N ARG A 117 -13.66 15.29 10.70
CA ARG A 117 -14.83 14.42 10.56
C ARG A 117 -14.72 13.61 9.27
N ILE A 118 -15.51 12.55 9.17
CA ILE A 118 -15.63 11.78 7.92
C ILE A 118 -16.70 12.44 7.07
N ARG A 119 -16.35 12.72 5.80
CA ARG A 119 -17.26 13.18 4.77
C ARG A 119 -17.36 12.15 3.66
N PHE A 120 -18.57 11.72 3.35
CA PHE A 120 -18.82 10.80 2.25
C PHE A 120 -18.95 11.55 0.92
N SER A 121 -18.44 10.97 -0.16
CA SER A 121 -18.51 11.45 -1.54
C SER A 121 -18.85 10.31 -2.49
N ASP A 122 -19.30 10.64 -3.71
CA ASP A 122 -19.66 9.63 -4.70
C ASP A 122 -18.48 8.71 -5.05
N LEU A 123 -18.77 7.42 -5.21
CA LEU A 123 -17.76 6.41 -5.57
C LEU A 123 -17.38 6.55 -7.05
N PRO A 124 -16.08 6.62 -7.41
CA PRO A 124 -15.64 6.53 -8.80
C PRO A 124 -16.10 5.21 -9.46
N ALA A 125 -16.44 5.27 -10.76
CA ALA A 125 -17.06 4.16 -11.49
C ALA A 125 -16.20 2.88 -11.55
N ASP A 126 -14.87 2.98 -11.47
CA ASP A 126 -13.92 1.89 -11.69
C ASP A 126 -13.19 1.41 -10.42
N ASP A 127 -13.71 1.65 -9.21
CA ASP A 127 -13.04 1.21 -7.98
C ASP A 127 -13.27 -0.30 -7.71
N PRO A 128 -12.20 -1.13 -7.73
CA PRO A 128 -12.34 -2.57 -7.48
C PRO A 128 -12.82 -2.85 -6.06
N LYS A 129 -13.83 -3.71 -5.92
CA LYS A 129 -14.42 -4.05 -4.61
C LYS A 129 -13.47 -4.78 -3.67
N LEU A 130 -12.56 -5.63 -4.20
CA LEU A 130 -11.69 -6.48 -3.38
C LEU A 130 -10.25 -6.51 -3.91
N ARG A 131 -9.26 -6.32 -3.01
CA ARG A 131 -7.82 -6.48 -3.32
C ARG A 131 -7.09 -7.10 -2.12
N LYS A 132 -7.14 -8.42 -2.02
CA LYS A 132 -6.49 -9.20 -0.96
C LYS A 132 -5.37 -10.07 -1.55
N PRO A 133 -4.11 -9.98 -1.09
CA PRO A 133 -3.05 -10.88 -1.53
C PRO A 133 -3.18 -12.26 -0.90
N ASN A 134 -2.99 -13.32 -1.69
CA ASN A 134 -2.63 -14.63 -1.16
C ASN A 134 -1.11 -14.69 -1.05
N ILE A 135 -0.58 -14.84 0.18
CA ILE A 135 0.86 -14.83 0.49
C ILE A 135 1.42 -16.22 0.86
N GLU A 136 0.66 -17.29 0.70
CA GLU A 136 1.08 -18.64 1.06
C GLU A 136 2.37 -19.06 0.33
N ARG A 137 2.54 -18.64 -0.92
CA ARG A 137 3.77 -18.87 -1.65
C ARG A 137 4.95 -18.12 -1.01
N ALA A 138 4.78 -16.85 -0.61
CA ALA A 138 5.84 -16.09 0.05
C ALA A 138 6.28 -16.77 1.35
N LYS A 139 5.34 -17.22 2.17
CA LYS A 139 5.64 -17.99 3.39
C LYS A 139 6.46 -19.23 3.08
N ARG A 140 6.05 -20.00 2.08
CA ARG A 140 6.69 -21.29 1.75
C ARG A 140 8.08 -21.13 1.13
N VAL A 141 8.27 -20.18 0.18
CA VAL A 141 9.51 -20.14 -0.63
C VAL A 141 10.57 -19.18 -0.10
N ILE A 142 10.18 -18.18 0.70
CA ILE A 142 11.11 -17.19 1.27
C ILE A 142 10.91 -16.95 2.77
N GLY A 143 10.04 -17.73 3.43
CA GLY A 143 9.79 -17.61 4.88
C GLY A 143 9.26 -16.23 5.30
N TRP A 144 8.52 -15.54 4.40
CA TRP A 144 8.11 -14.15 4.64
C TRP A 144 6.62 -14.02 4.90
N GLU A 145 6.30 -13.21 5.90
CA GLU A 145 4.96 -12.67 6.18
C GLU A 145 5.06 -11.26 6.77
N PRO A 146 4.00 -10.43 6.62
CA PRO A 146 3.97 -9.10 7.23
C PRO A 146 3.89 -9.21 8.76
N GLN A 147 4.58 -8.29 9.45
CA GLN A 147 4.67 -8.27 10.92
C GLN A 147 4.10 -6.99 11.51
N VAL A 148 4.03 -5.91 10.72
CA VAL A 148 3.57 -4.61 11.19
C VAL A 148 2.07 -4.48 11.00
N THR A 149 1.34 -4.25 12.09
CA THR A 149 -0.10 -3.98 12.05
C THR A 149 -0.40 -2.60 11.46
N LEU A 150 -1.63 -2.38 10.98
CA LEU A 150 -2.04 -1.08 10.43
C LEU A 150 -1.81 0.05 11.43
N ALA A 151 -2.20 -0.13 12.69
CA ALA A 151 -2.03 0.90 13.73
C ALA A 151 -0.55 1.24 13.99
N GLN A 152 0.32 0.23 14.08
CA GLN A 152 1.77 0.44 14.23
C GLN A 152 2.37 1.18 13.03
N GLY A 153 2.02 0.75 11.81
CA GLY A 153 2.52 1.37 10.59
C GLY A 153 2.04 2.82 10.43
N LEU A 154 0.80 3.13 10.81
CA LEU A 154 0.29 4.51 10.80
C LEU A 154 1.02 5.37 11.84
N ALA A 155 1.26 4.87 13.05
CA ALA A 155 2.03 5.59 14.08
C ALA A 155 3.45 5.94 13.62
N LEU A 156 4.07 5.10 12.77
CA LEU A 156 5.39 5.35 12.16
C LEU A 156 5.32 6.24 10.90
N THR A 157 4.19 6.23 10.19
CA THR A 157 4.00 6.99 8.94
C THR A 157 3.65 8.45 9.21
N ILE A 158 2.77 8.70 10.17
CA ILE A 158 2.25 10.03 10.50
C ILE A 158 3.37 11.05 10.82
N PRO A 159 4.39 10.75 11.65
CA PRO A 159 5.48 11.69 11.92
C PRO A 159 6.25 12.12 10.67
N TYR A 160 6.41 11.22 9.70
CA TYR A 160 7.04 11.55 8.41
C TYR A 160 6.25 12.63 7.65
N PHE A 161 4.92 12.49 7.61
CA PHE A 161 4.06 13.50 6.99
C PHE A 161 4.04 14.81 7.80
N ALA A 162 3.99 14.74 9.12
CA ALA A 162 3.96 15.92 10.00
C ALA A 162 5.27 16.75 9.96
N ALA A 163 6.41 16.14 9.63
CA ALA A 163 7.70 16.83 9.58
C ALA A 163 7.83 17.85 8.44
N GLU A 164 6.95 17.80 7.42
CA GLU A 164 7.00 18.70 6.26
C GLU A 164 5.64 19.37 5.98
N PRO A 165 5.09 20.16 6.92
CA PRO A 165 3.73 20.71 6.80
C PRO A 165 3.53 21.63 5.59
N ASN A 166 4.59 22.28 5.09
CA ASN A 166 4.51 23.16 3.90
C ASN A 166 4.31 22.39 2.58
N ARG A 167 4.53 21.08 2.55
CA ARG A 167 4.20 20.22 1.40
C ARG A 167 2.70 19.96 1.25
N TYR A 168 1.89 20.32 2.25
CA TYR A 168 0.46 19.97 2.32
C TYR A 168 -0.46 21.19 2.26
N SER A 169 0.05 22.38 1.92
CA SER A 169 -0.76 23.57 1.78
C SER A 169 -1.73 23.45 0.59
N LYS A 170 -2.96 24.01 0.71
CA LYS A 170 -4.02 24.00 -0.32
C LYS A 170 -3.57 24.40 -1.72
N ALA A 171 -2.45 25.12 -1.85
CA ALA A 171 -1.92 25.56 -3.14
C ALA A 171 -1.46 24.40 -4.06
N LEU A 172 -1.16 23.22 -3.51
CA LEU A 172 -0.74 22.04 -4.30
C LEU A 172 -1.92 21.23 -4.85
N TRP A 173 -3.13 21.40 -4.32
CA TRP A 173 -4.34 20.64 -4.71
C TRP A 173 -5.26 21.41 -5.67
N ALA A 174 -4.95 22.67 -5.96
CA ALA A 174 -5.74 23.53 -6.84
C ALA A 174 -5.30 23.50 -8.31
N ALA A 175 -4.38 22.61 -8.68
CA ALA A 175 -3.75 22.58 -10.02
C ALA A 175 -4.15 21.35 -10.87
N GLU A 176 -5.30 20.69 -10.58
CA GLU A 176 -5.92 19.69 -11.47
C GLU A 176 -7.38 20.00 -11.73
#